data_8ea38cf8282cc0ec9b62191d9031e211
#
_entry.id   8ea38cf8282cc0ec9b62191d9031e211
#
_cell.length_a   1.000
_cell.length_b   1.000
_cell.length_c   1.000
_cell.angle_alpha   90.00
_cell.angle_beta   90.00
_cell.angle_gamma   90.00
#
_symmetry.space_group_name_H-M   'P 1'
#
loop_
_entity.id
_entity.type
_entity.pdbx_description
1 polymer ?
#
loop_
_entity_poly.entity_id
_entity_poly.type
_entity_poly.pdbx_seq_one_letter_code
_entity_poly.pdbx_strand_id
1 'polypeptide(L)'
;MHPELYRAVCDNNLVAFKEHDWITVRDQLTPANNTVLHLACQTGSLACLNEILSRADESLVLQVNSRGDTALHLAARNGHYDAVTALISTVKSWVQNTSPTLLQNLIRAANHLELETALHAAVRYNHKDVVELLVKEDPSYSYPQNKHNETPLYLAAFRCLTDVIKVILNNCESLTYEGPDGRTALHASLMNAEGYECSILLGEKNKDLIKSADNNGWTALHYGANNNNFVSVIYLLKADQSVAYLTDKHKRTALHIAAYKGSVSVINALVFTVPDILETVDENGQNFLHIAVKQRQKSVLKFFFSSEEVSRLRIDFLNQKDKEGNTPLHLIAKFECYVPELDGRHDWIWKADWDAVDNTNWTPADVLQGKKNGTLIDEEALIGATLDKTYNRYLLTEWIKDKAMGGEDESGDVGSEKFNKEMVNTHMIVAALITTIALTAGFAMPGGFDGNQGPNQGSPLLIHKTAFKTFMVTDAMALLFSLSSLFLYFLTSLYQRISVVESLLIVAIAFNIVSVAAMMLAFIAGTSAVLSHSSGLTLTVCIISSLFLLLFCSVCFVYFRKLVYVLKIGLRAL
;
A
#
# COMPACT_ATOMS: atom_id res chain seq x y z
N MET A 1 1.50 41.17 22.97
CA MET A 1 2.51 41.58 21.97
C MET A 1 1.90 42.74 21.14
N HIS A 2 2.67 43.81 20.94
CA HIS A 2 2.22 44.97 20.17
C HIS A 2 1.97 44.57 18.69
N PRO A 3 0.88 45.04 18.06
CA PRO A 3 0.52 44.61 16.70
C PRO A 3 1.58 44.91 15.63
N GLU A 4 2.32 46.03 15.75
CA GLU A 4 3.39 46.40 14.82
C GLU A 4 4.60 45.48 14.97
N LEU A 5 4.99 45.16 16.20
CA LEU A 5 6.04 44.18 16.47
C LEU A 5 5.67 42.80 15.92
N TYR A 6 4.41 42.37 16.13
CA TYR A 6 3.89 41.09 15.60
C TYR A 6 4.03 41.07 14.07
N ARG A 7 3.59 42.10 13.37
CA ARG A 7 3.72 42.21 11.90
C ARG A 7 5.18 42.25 11.46
N ALA A 8 6.02 43.05 12.13
CA ALA A 8 7.45 43.15 11.79
C ALA A 8 8.14 41.77 11.81
N VAL A 9 7.82 40.95 12.81
CA VAL A 9 8.35 39.57 12.88
C VAL A 9 7.74 38.68 11.82
N CYS A 10 6.42 38.67 11.64
CA CYS A 10 5.75 37.83 10.64
C CYS A 10 6.18 38.15 9.20
N ASP A 11 6.37 39.42 8.88
CA ASP A 11 6.77 39.90 7.55
C ASP A 11 8.29 39.84 7.35
N ASN A 12 9.05 39.32 8.35
CA ASN A 12 10.52 39.31 8.36
C ASN A 12 11.14 40.68 8.11
N ASN A 13 10.48 41.74 8.57
CA ASN A 13 10.94 43.13 8.40
C ASN A 13 11.87 43.55 9.53
N LEU A 14 13.16 43.31 9.32
CA LEU A 14 14.22 43.59 10.30
C LEU A 14 14.31 45.08 10.65
N VAL A 15 14.00 46.02 9.70
CA VAL A 15 14.07 47.46 9.95
C VAL A 15 12.99 47.84 10.96
N ALA A 16 11.75 47.49 10.71
CA ALA A 16 10.64 47.75 11.62
C ALA A 16 10.85 47.05 12.98
N PHE A 17 11.42 45.84 12.97
CA PHE A 17 11.76 45.12 14.22
C PHE A 17 12.77 45.90 15.09
N LYS A 18 13.81 46.51 14.50
CA LYS A 18 14.87 47.26 15.19
C LYS A 18 14.40 48.60 15.78
N GLU A 19 13.26 49.13 15.35
CA GLU A 19 12.64 50.33 15.94
C GLU A 19 12.10 50.09 17.36
N HIS A 20 11.93 48.82 17.75
CA HIS A 20 11.45 48.46 19.09
C HIS A 20 12.62 48.19 20.06
N ASP A 21 12.47 48.71 21.28
CA ASP A 21 13.47 48.47 22.34
C ASP A 21 13.46 47.01 22.80
N TRP A 22 14.63 46.39 22.83
CA TRP A 22 14.79 44.97 23.17
C TRP A 22 14.25 44.61 24.57
N ILE A 23 14.42 45.47 25.54
CA ILE A 23 13.96 45.22 26.92
C ILE A 23 12.44 45.04 26.94
N THR A 24 11.73 45.85 26.16
CA THR A 24 10.28 45.74 26.05
C THR A 24 9.81 44.62 25.14
N VAL A 25 10.56 44.29 24.09
CA VAL A 25 10.27 43.25 23.12
C VAL A 25 10.33 41.86 23.73
N ARG A 26 11.36 41.61 24.56
CA ARG A 26 11.66 40.33 25.16
C ARG A 26 10.47 39.76 25.95
N ASP A 27 9.81 40.59 26.74
CA ASP A 27 8.76 40.16 27.67
C ASP A 27 7.34 40.22 27.05
N GLN A 28 7.23 40.63 25.80
CA GLN A 28 5.93 40.70 25.12
C GLN A 28 5.48 39.30 24.66
N LEU A 29 4.28 38.94 25.09
CA LEU A 29 3.66 37.68 24.73
C LEU A 29 2.42 37.87 23.86
N THR A 30 2.17 36.92 22.96
CA THR A 30 0.88 36.78 22.29
C THR A 30 -0.17 36.20 23.24
N PRO A 31 -1.49 36.21 22.92
CA PRO A 31 -2.51 35.52 23.72
C PRO A 31 -2.24 34.02 23.96
N ALA A 32 -1.47 33.39 23.08
CA ALA A 32 -1.03 31.99 23.23
C ALA A 32 0.31 31.86 23.96
N ASN A 33 0.77 32.91 24.64
CA ASN A 33 2.07 33.00 25.33
C ASN A 33 3.28 32.78 24.40
N ASN A 34 3.15 33.02 23.09
CA ASN A 34 4.31 32.99 22.21
C ASN A 34 5.17 34.25 22.42
N THR A 35 6.45 34.06 22.63
CA THR A 35 7.46 35.14 22.61
C THR A 35 7.76 35.53 21.15
N VAL A 36 8.54 36.58 20.97
CA VAL A 36 9.05 36.96 19.64
C VAL A 36 9.89 35.86 19.00
N LEU A 37 10.63 35.08 19.82
CA LEU A 37 11.39 33.91 19.33
C LEU A 37 10.47 32.80 18.80
N HIS A 38 9.39 32.48 19.52
CA HIS A 38 8.37 31.54 19.05
C HIS A 38 7.77 31.98 17.72
N LEU A 39 7.44 33.26 17.60
CA LEU A 39 6.83 33.81 16.40
C LEU A 39 7.78 33.75 15.20
N ALA A 40 9.04 34.18 15.38
CA ALA A 40 10.07 34.13 14.32
C ALA A 40 10.33 32.68 13.86
N CYS A 41 10.35 31.71 14.78
CA CYS A 41 10.49 30.29 14.47
C CYS A 41 9.24 29.70 13.80
N GLN A 42 8.05 30.17 14.16
CA GLN A 42 6.79 29.74 13.56
C GLN A 42 6.64 30.19 12.11
N THR A 43 7.11 31.40 11.81
CA THR A 43 6.99 32.04 10.48
C THR A 43 8.21 31.80 9.59
N GLY A 44 9.32 31.31 10.15
CA GLY A 44 10.58 31.16 9.44
C GLY A 44 11.28 32.49 9.11
N SER A 45 11.01 33.53 9.90
CA SER A 45 11.50 34.91 9.68
C SER A 45 12.97 35.03 10.06
N LEU A 46 13.87 34.56 9.19
CA LEU A 46 15.28 34.35 9.49
C LEU A 46 16.05 35.63 9.85
N ALA A 47 15.76 36.77 9.18
CA ALA A 47 16.44 38.02 9.50
C ALA A 47 16.11 38.51 10.91
N CYS A 48 14.83 38.48 11.29
CA CYS A 48 14.38 38.84 12.64
C CYS A 48 14.87 37.77 13.66
N LEU A 49 14.84 36.50 13.30
CA LEU A 49 15.33 35.41 14.16
C LEU A 49 16.80 35.59 14.54
N ASN A 50 17.68 35.88 13.58
CA ASN A 50 19.10 36.08 13.85
C ASN A 50 19.34 37.31 14.76
N GLU A 51 18.60 38.39 14.58
CA GLU A 51 18.67 39.54 15.46
C GLU A 51 18.20 39.22 16.89
N ILE A 52 17.10 38.45 17.01
CA ILE A 52 16.60 37.97 18.31
C ILE A 52 17.65 37.09 18.99
N LEU A 53 18.22 36.13 18.28
CA LEU A 53 19.20 35.18 18.80
C LEU A 53 20.51 35.86 19.23
N SER A 54 20.91 36.95 18.56
CA SER A 54 22.09 37.73 18.95
C SER A 54 21.96 38.39 20.34
N ARG A 55 20.75 38.54 20.85
CA ARG A 55 20.41 39.19 22.12
C ARG A 55 19.71 38.25 23.12
N ALA A 56 19.40 37.03 22.67
CA ALA A 56 18.70 36.02 23.49
C ALA A 56 19.63 35.44 24.57
N ASP A 57 19.00 34.90 25.61
CA ASP A 57 19.66 34.12 26.65
C ASP A 57 19.00 32.73 26.77
N GLU A 58 19.57 31.89 27.64
CA GLU A 58 19.07 30.52 27.90
C GLU A 58 17.60 30.51 28.28
N SER A 59 17.13 31.50 29.06
CA SER A 59 15.77 31.54 29.56
C SER A 59 14.75 31.76 28.42
N LEU A 60 15.08 32.60 27.42
CA LEU A 60 14.22 32.85 26.27
C LEU A 60 14.13 31.65 25.32
N VAL A 61 15.25 30.92 25.13
CA VAL A 61 15.30 29.76 24.24
C VAL A 61 14.53 28.57 24.81
N LEU A 62 14.56 28.38 26.12
CA LEU A 62 13.82 27.31 26.81
C LEU A 62 12.39 27.71 27.19
N GLN A 63 12.00 28.97 27.00
CA GLN A 63 10.66 29.43 27.31
C GLN A 63 9.62 28.65 26.50
N VAL A 64 8.49 28.35 27.13
CA VAL A 64 7.39 27.59 26.51
C VAL A 64 6.15 28.45 26.37
N ASN A 65 5.40 28.21 25.30
CA ASN A 65 4.10 28.84 25.10
C ASN A 65 2.96 28.13 25.90
N SER A 66 1.71 28.53 25.70
CA SER A 66 0.54 27.96 26.35
C SER A 66 0.32 26.44 26.08
N ARG A 67 0.93 25.91 25.02
CA ARG A 67 0.91 24.46 24.68
C ARG A 67 2.10 23.71 25.28
N GLY A 68 3.04 24.41 25.89
CA GLY A 68 4.32 23.87 26.29
C GLY A 68 5.32 23.71 25.14
N ASP A 69 5.03 24.27 23.96
CA ASP A 69 5.98 24.24 22.84
C ASP A 69 7.08 25.27 23.08
N THR A 70 8.36 24.89 22.88
CA THR A 70 9.47 25.83 22.73
C THR A 70 9.51 26.39 21.30
N ALA A 71 10.30 27.40 21.05
CA ALA A 71 10.51 27.92 19.71
C ALA A 71 11.01 26.84 18.71
N LEU A 72 11.83 25.87 19.19
CA LEU A 72 12.29 24.73 18.39
C LEU A 72 11.14 23.82 17.94
N HIS A 73 10.12 23.59 18.78
CA HIS A 73 8.94 22.84 18.40
C HIS A 73 8.19 23.48 17.23
N LEU A 74 8.03 24.82 17.27
CA LEU A 74 7.32 25.55 16.21
C LEU A 74 8.12 25.55 14.91
N ALA A 75 9.43 25.77 14.96
CA ALA A 75 10.29 25.69 13.78
C ALA A 75 10.27 24.30 13.16
N ALA A 76 10.37 23.24 13.98
CA ALA A 76 10.34 21.86 13.55
C ALA A 76 8.98 21.44 12.96
N ARG A 77 7.88 21.88 13.57
CA ARG A 77 6.50 21.65 13.10
C ARG A 77 6.25 22.23 11.73
N ASN A 78 6.79 23.43 11.45
CA ASN A 78 6.58 24.14 10.19
C ASN A 78 7.68 23.85 9.15
N GLY A 79 8.70 23.06 9.49
CA GLY A 79 9.75 22.66 8.56
C GLY A 79 10.76 23.75 8.23
N HIS A 80 10.88 24.75 9.09
CA HIS A 80 11.82 25.88 8.89
C HIS A 80 13.25 25.45 9.25
N TYR A 81 13.91 24.72 8.33
CA TYR A 81 15.24 24.17 8.49
C TYR A 81 16.27 25.24 8.91
N ASP A 82 16.28 26.39 8.25
CA ASP A 82 17.20 27.47 8.57
C ASP A 82 16.99 28.04 9.98
N ALA A 83 15.75 28.11 10.43
CA ALA A 83 15.43 28.56 11.78
C ALA A 83 15.89 27.54 12.83
N VAL A 84 15.70 26.25 12.57
CA VAL A 84 16.21 25.16 13.44
C VAL A 84 17.74 25.22 13.50
N THR A 85 18.39 25.40 12.34
CA THR A 85 19.86 25.49 12.26
C THR A 85 20.38 26.71 13.03
N ALA A 86 19.75 27.88 12.89
CA ALA A 86 20.12 29.10 13.60
C ALA A 86 19.99 28.93 15.12
N LEU A 87 18.88 28.34 15.60
CA LEU A 87 18.68 28.05 17.03
C LEU A 87 19.78 27.13 17.57
N ILE A 88 20.02 26.00 16.90
CA ILE A 88 20.99 24.99 17.34
C ILE A 88 22.42 25.58 17.34
N SER A 89 22.81 26.29 16.26
CA SER A 89 24.13 26.88 16.16
C SER A 89 24.40 27.94 17.24
N THR A 90 23.38 28.76 17.54
CA THR A 90 23.46 29.76 18.60
C THR A 90 23.64 29.10 19.97
N VAL A 91 22.80 28.10 20.28
CA VAL A 91 22.89 27.35 21.55
C VAL A 91 24.27 26.64 21.67
N LYS A 92 24.76 26.04 20.59
CA LYS A 92 26.11 25.43 20.55
C LYS A 92 27.23 26.43 20.89
N SER A 93 27.13 27.65 20.41
CA SER A 93 28.13 28.70 20.74
C SER A 93 28.11 29.05 22.23
N TRP A 94 26.99 28.95 22.91
CA TRP A 94 26.88 29.18 24.35
C TRP A 94 27.38 27.98 25.17
N VAL A 95 27.11 26.72 24.70
CA VAL A 95 27.56 25.49 25.37
C VAL A 95 29.06 25.46 25.56
N GLN A 96 29.82 25.98 24.62
CA GLN A 96 31.29 26.07 24.74
C GLN A 96 31.77 26.97 25.91
N ASN A 97 30.90 27.88 26.39
CA ASN A 97 31.25 28.89 27.35
C ASN A 97 30.54 28.80 28.71
N THR A 98 29.31 28.21 28.80
CA THR A 98 28.46 28.36 30.01
C THR A 98 27.67 27.11 30.44
N SER A 99 27.04 26.35 29.54
CA SER A 99 26.09 25.29 29.93
C SER A 99 26.18 24.06 29.03
N PRO A 100 26.94 23.02 29.42
CA PRO A 100 27.18 21.84 28.57
C PRO A 100 25.91 21.04 28.22
N THR A 101 24.83 21.19 28.98
CA THR A 101 23.56 20.43 28.79
C THR A 101 22.43 21.21 28.08
N LEU A 102 22.65 22.51 27.80
CA LEU A 102 21.58 23.36 27.27
C LEU A 102 21.02 22.86 25.93
N LEU A 103 21.89 22.44 25.00
CA LEU A 103 21.49 21.91 23.71
C LEU A 103 20.63 20.64 23.87
N GLN A 104 21.07 19.74 24.74
CA GLN A 104 20.31 18.52 25.04
C GLN A 104 18.95 18.85 25.67
N ASN A 105 18.91 19.81 26.60
CA ASN A 105 17.67 20.25 27.23
C ASN A 105 16.70 20.82 26.19
N LEU A 106 17.17 21.59 25.22
CA LEU A 106 16.36 22.14 24.14
C LEU A 106 15.81 21.07 23.19
N ILE A 107 16.68 20.16 22.72
CA ILE A 107 16.29 19.09 21.77
C ILE A 107 15.37 18.08 22.43
N ARG A 108 15.64 17.74 23.70
CA ARG A 108 14.90 16.73 24.47
C ARG A 108 13.62 17.28 25.13
N ALA A 109 13.42 18.61 25.11
CA ALA A 109 12.22 19.21 25.66
C ALA A 109 10.98 18.58 25.04
N ALA A 110 10.02 18.21 25.88
CA ALA A 110 8.71 17.74 25.45
C ALA A 110 7.67 18.81 25.79
N ASN A 111 6.71 19.06 24.89
CA ASN A 111 5.61 19.99 25.16
C ASN A 111 4.64 19.40 26.20
N HIS A 112 3.90 20.28 26.89
CA HIS A 112 3.02 19.85 27.98
C HIS A 112 1.71 19.21 27.52
N LEU A 113 1.26 19.54 26.31
CA LEU A 113 -0.05 19.09 25.82
C LEU A 113 -0.02 17.65 25.33
N GLU A 114 0.97 17.31 24.51
CA GLU A 114 1.06 16.01 23.84
C GLU A 114 2.32 15.22 24.24
N LEU A 115 3.18 15.77 25.10
CA LEU A 115 4.49 15.23 25.45
C LEU A 115 5.38 14.97 24.22
N GLU A 116 5.19 15.75 23.16
CA GLU A 116 5.97 15.66 21.93
C GLU A 116 7.24 16.47 22.02
N THR A 117 8.36 15.90 21.53
CA THR A 117 9.61 16.64 21.29
C THR A 117 9.56 17.32 19.92
N ALA A 118 10.50 18.22 19.65
CA ALA A 118 10.63 18.82 18.33
C ALA A 118 10.79 17.78 17.21
N LEU A 119 11.43 16.62 17.50
CA LEU A 119 11.52 15.51 16.54
C LEU A 119 10.17 14.88 16.23
N HIS A 120 9.31 14.66 17.22
CA HIS A 120 7.94 14.18 16.98
C HIS A 120 7.19 15.12 16.04
N ALA A 121 7.30 16.45 16.29
CA ALA A 121 6.68 17.45 15.44
C ALA A 121 7.22 17.40 14.01
N ALA A 122 8.54 17.34 13.81
CA ALA A 122 9.15 17.25 12.49
C ALA A 122 8.70 15.98 11.72
N VAL A 123 8.64 14.83 12.40
CA VAL A 123 8.17 13.57 11.82
C VAL A 123 6.70 13.64 11.47
N ARG A 124 5.86 14.17 12.37
CA ARG A 124 4.41 14.29 12.17
C ARG A 124 4.06 15.11 10.92
N TYR A 125 4.85 16.11 10.60
CA TYR A 125 4.66 16.97 9.43
C TYR A 125 5.58 16.64 8.24
N ASN A 126 6.33 15.52 8.33
CA ASN A 126 7.20 15.00 7.26
C ASN A 126 8.33 15.96 6.83
N HIS A 127 8.94 16.64 7.76
CA HIS A 127 10.07 17.55 7.51
C HIS A 127 11.41 16.80 7.65
N LYS A 128 11.75 16.02 6.61
CA LYS A 128 12.92 15.14 6.57
C LYS A 128 14.22 15.83 6.95
N ASP A 129 14.48 17.02 6.39
CA ASP A 129 15.74 17.75 6.61
C ASP A 129 15.87 18.19 8.07
N VAL A 130 14.77 18.62 8.69
CA VAL A 130 14.72 18.96 10.11
C VAL A 130 14.93 17.71 10.97
N VAL A 131 14.30 16.57 10.60
CA VAL A 131 14.51 15.28 11.28
C VAL A 131 16.00 14.91 11.24
N GLU A 132 16.62 14.99 10.08
CA GLU A 132 18.05 14.65 9.91
C GLU A 132 18.95 15.52 10.77
N LEU A 133 18.68 16.83 10.83
CA LEU A 133 19.42 17.75 11.67
C LEU A 133 19.28 17.40 13.16
N LEU A 134 18.04 17.24 13.64
CA LEU A 134 17.80 16.97 15.07
C LEU A 134 18.42 15.65 15.53
N VAL A 135 18.35 14.61 14.72
CA VAL A 135 18.92 13.29 15.05
C VAL A 135 20.45 13.33 15.05
N LYS A 136 21.08 14.05 14.12
CA LYS A 136 22.54 14.22 14.09
C LYS A 136 23.08 15.01 15.27
N GLU A 137 22.26 15.90 15.83
CA GLU A 137 22.67 16.72 16.99
C GLU A 137 22.63 15.97 18.32
N ASP A 138 21.78 14.95 18.44
CA ASP A 138 21.70 14.10 19.64
C ASP A 138 21.44 12.62 19.27
N PRO A 139 22.42 11.95 18.64
CA PRO A 139 22.25 10.59 18.11
C PRO A 139 22.07 9.52 19.20
N SER A 140 22.56 9.78 20.40
CA SER A 140 22.48 8.84 21.52
C SER A 140 21.16 8.92 22.31
N TYR A 141 20.29 9.89 21.99
CA TYR A 141 19.05 10.06 22.72
C TYR A 141 17.99 9.05 22.30
N SER A 142 17.52 8.30 23.30
CA SER A 142 16.37 7.42 23.14
C SER A 142 15.09 8.25 23.28
N TYR A 143 14.52 8.67 22.16
CA TYR A 143 13.31 9.51 22.14
C TYR A 143 12.13 8.79 22.82
N PRO A 144 11.54 9.38 23.89
CA PRO A 144 10.43 8.78 24.61
C PRO A 144 9.14 8.76 23.78
N GLN A 145 8.16 8.03 24.30
CA GLN A 145 6.80 8.06 23.76
C GLN A 145 6.12 9.39 24.10
N ASN A 146 5.30 9.88 23.18
CA ASN A 146 4.38 10.99 23.42
C ASN A 146 3.17 10.53 24.28
N LYS A 147 2.20 11.40 24.50
CA LYS A 147 0.98 11.12 25.27
C LYS A 147 0.14 9.95 24.69
N HIS A 148 0.30 9.67 23.41
CA HIS A 148 -0.37 8.57 22.72
C HIS A 148 0.47 7.29 22.70
N ASN A 149 1.55 7.24 23.47
CA ASN A 149 2.54 6.17 23.47
C ASN A 149 3.23 5.95 22.11
N GLU A 150 3.37 6.99 21.30
CA GLU A 150 4.02 6.93 20.01
C GLU A 150 5.45 7.48 20.11
N THR A 151 6.44 6.71 19.63
CA THR A 151 7.80 7.21 19.40
C THR A 151 7.90 7.89 18.02
N PRO A 152 8.91 8.75 17.77
CA PRO A 152 9.12 9.33 16.43
C PRO A 152 9.24 8.26 15.33
N LEU A 153 9.92 7.15 15.60
CA LEU A 153 10.07 6.04 14.65
C LEU A 153 8.73 5.32 14.40
N TYR A 154 7.93 5.10 15.46
CA TYR A 154 6.59 4.55 15.31
C TYR A 154 5.69 5.45 14.45
N LEU A 155 5.70 6.77 14.71
CA LEU A 155 4.95 7.75 13.91
C LEU A 155 5.38 7.75 12.44
N ALA A 156 6.69 7.70 12.17
CA ALA A 156 7.22 7.64 10.81
C ALA A 156 6.76 6.36 10.10
N ALA A 157 6.78 5.22 10.79
CA ALA A 157 6.34 3.93 10.28
C ALA A 157 4.82 3.89 10.02
N PHE A 158 4.02 4.40 10.95
CA PHE A 158 2.56 4.49 10.82
C PHE A 158 2.13 5.34 9.62
N ARG A 159 2.91 6.37 9.30
CA ARG A 159 2.67 7.26 8.17
C ARG A 159 3.38 6.85 6.88
N CYS A 160 4.07 5.72 6.88
CA CYS A 160 4.85 5.19 5.75
C CYS A 160 5.91 6.18 5.21
N LEU A 161 6.55 6.96 6.10
CA LEU A 161 7.55 7.95 5.75
C LEU A 161 8.94 7.29 5.57
N THR A 162 9.12 6.59 4.46
CA THR A 162 10.30 5.75 4.20
C THR A 162 11.62 6.51 4.33
N ASP A 163 11.69 7.74 3.81
CA ASP A 163 12.92 8.54 3.89
C ASP A 163 13.23 9.01 5.31
N VAL A 164 12.21 9.37 6.09
CA VAL A 164 12.36 9.73 7.50
C VAL A 164 12.84 8.52 8.31
N ILE A 165 12.26 7.34 8.06
CA ILE A 165 12.70 6.09 8.69
C ILE A 165 14.17 5.83 8.40
N LYS A 166 14.63 5.94 7.14
CA LYS A 166 16.03 5.79 6.76
C LYS A 166 16.94 6.74 7.53
N VAL A 167 16.52 8.00 7.64
CA VAL A 167 17.28 9.01 8.39
C VAL A 167 17.42 8.62 9.86
N ILE A 168 16.32 8.25 10.51
CA ILE A 168 16.32 7.84 11.93
C ILE A 168 17.17 6.58 12.12
N LEU A 169 16.97 5.53 11.31
CA LEU A 169 17.69 4.26 11.42
C LEU A 169 19.21 4.38 11.19
N ASN A 170 19.65 5.36 10.39
CA ASN A 170 21.05 5.54 10.07
C ASN A 170 21.80 6.47 11.04
N ASN A 171 21.10 7.37 11.72
CA ASN A 171 21.72 8.40 12.54
C ASN A 171 21.44 8.26 14.04
N CYS A 172 20.41 7.49 14.47
CA CYS A 172 20.20 7.21 15.89
C CYS A 172 20.99 5.98 16.33
N GLU A 173 21.68 6.10 17.45
CA GLU A 173 22.37 4.99 18.12
C GLU A 173 21.43 4.21 19.04
N SER A 174 20.53 4.91 19.72
CA SER A 174 19.57 4.35 20.68
C SER A 174 18.15 4.39 20.10
N LEU A 175 17.79 3.34 19.34
CA LEU A 175 16.48 3.25 18.67
C LEU A 175 15.40 2.69 19.61
N THR A 176 14.28 3.39 19.70
CA THR A 176 13.04 2.92 20.33
C THR A 176 12.01 2.59 19.26
N TYR A 177 11.57 1.34 19.25
CA TYR A 177 10.61 0.83 18.25
C TYR A 177 9.18 0.79 18.77
N GLU A 178 8.99 1.12 20.02
CA GLU A 178 7.74 0.96 20.75
C GLU A 178 6.68 1.97 20.34
N GLY A 179 5.42 1.55 20.45
CA GLY A 179 4.22 2.32 20.17
C GLY A 179 3.06 1.92 21.09
N PRO A 180 1.84 2.41 20.83
CA PRO A 180 0.67 2.14 21.66
C PRO A 180 0.30 0.65 21.64
N ASP A 181 -0.31 0.18 22.75
CA ASP A 181 -0.84 -1.18 22.90
C ASP A 181 0.20 -2.31 22.72
N GLY A 182 1.46 -2.04 23.01
CA GLY A 182 2.57 -2.99 22.80
C GLY A 182 2.98 -3.17 21.33
N ARG A 183 2.45 -2.36 20.43
CA ARG A 183 2.83 -2.38 19.01
C ARG A 183 4.25 -1.83 18.86
N THR A 184 4.93 -2.30 17.81
CA THR A 184 6.22 -1.76 17.39
C THR A 184 6.08 -0.96 16.09
N ALA A 185 7.12 -0.22 15.72
CA ALA A 185 7.18 0.47 14.43
C ALA A 185 6.96 -0.48 13.24
N LEU A 186 7.39 -1.76 13.35
CA LEU A 186 7.13 -2.77 12.32
C LEU A 186 5.63 -3.09 12.20
N HIS A 187 4.91 -3.21 13.31
CA HIS A 187 3.45 -3.36 13.29
C HIS A 187 2.79 -2.16 12.62
N ALA A 188 3.23 -0.94 12.98
CA ALA A 188 2.70 0.31 12.45
C ALA A 188 2.84 0.41 10.92
N SER A 189 3.99 0.01 10.38
CA SER A 189 4.23 0.02 8.93
C SER A 189 3.28 -0.88 8.15
N LEU A 190 2.75 -1.94 8.78
CA LEU A 190 1.84 -2.90 8.16
C LEU A 190 0.36 -2.57 8.37
N MET A 191 0.04 -1.50 9.12
CA MET A 191 -1.33 -1.00 9.26
C MET A 191 -1.84 -0.32 7.99
N ASN A 192 -0.94 0.13 7.11
CA ASN A 192 -1.25 0.75 5.82
C ASN A 192 -0.78 -0.16 4.68
N ALA A 193 -1.54 -0.20 3.58
CA ALA A 193 -1.22 -1.03 2.41
C ALA A 193 0.11 -0.65 1.74
N GLU A 194 0.56 0.59 1.87
CA GLU A 194 1.77 1.13 1.24
C GLU A 194 3.05 0.95 2.07
N GLY A 195 2.96 0.36 3.26
CA GLY A 195 4.06 0.30 4.23
C GLY A 195 5.14 -0.75 3.95
N TYR A 196 5.19 -1.37 2.77
CA TYR A 196 6.09 -2.48 2.48
C TYR A 196 7.58 -2.09 2.56
N GLU A 197 7.99 -0.93 2.01
CA GLU A 197 9.39 -0.46 2.10
C GLU A 197 9.80 -0.20 3.55
N CYS A 198 8.90 0.41 4.33
CA CYS A 198 9.12 0.65 5.75
C CYS A 198 9.28 -0.65 6.53
N SER A 199 8.46 -1.67 6.24
CA SER A 199 8.52 -2.97 6.90
C SER A 199 9.83 -3.71 6.64
N ILE A 200 10.36 -3.64 5.41
CA ILE A 200 11.65 -4.22 5.05
C ILE A 200 12.79 -3.53 5.81
N LEU A 201 12.84 -2.20 5.77
CA LEU A 201 13.88 -1.43 6.45
C LEU A 201 13.92 -1.70 7.97
N LEU A 202 12.76 -1.74 8.61
CA LEU A 202 12.64 -1.98 10.05
C LEU A 202 13.05 -3.42 10.41
N GLY A 203 12.59 -4.41 9.64
CA GLY A 203 12.89 -5.81 9.87
C GLY A 203 14.36 -6.16 9.57
N GLU A 204 15.00 -5.51 8.58
CA GLU A 204 16.44 -5.66 8.32
C GLU A 204 17.30 -5.07 9.46
N LYS A 205 16.88 -3.93 10.00
CA LYS A 205 17.61 -3.25 11.09
C LYS A 205 17.51 -4.00 12.41
N ASN A 206 16.34 -4.57 12.71
CA ASN A 206 16.13 -5.36 13.93
C ASN A 206 15.21 -6.56 13.67
N LYS A 207 15.81 -7.73 13.61
CA LYS A 207 15.09 -9.00 13.34
C LYS A 207 14.15 -9.43 14.47
N ASP A 208 14.40 -8.99 15.71
CA ASP A 208 13.54 -9.35 16.85
C ASP A 208 12.13 -8.77 16.72
N LEU A 209 11.99 -7.65 15.97
CA LEU A 209 10.69 -7.06 15.68
C LEU A 209 9.76 -8.00 14.92
N ILE A 210 10.31 -8.93 14.13
CA ILE A 210 9.55 -9.86 13.30
C ILE A 210 8.69 -10.79 14.17
N LYS A 211 9.22 -11.19 15.34
CA LYS A 211 8.53 -12.04 16.32
C LYS A 211 7.81 -11.28 17.42
N SER A 212 8.04 -9.99 17.53
CA SER A 212 7.40 -9.17 18.55
C SER A 212 5.89 -9.21 18.38
N ALA A 213 5.18 -9.37 19.49
CA ALA A 213 3.72 -9.39 19.53
C ALA A 213 3.20 -8.17 20.32
N ASP A 214 2.08 -7.62 19.88
CA ASP A 214 1.36 -6.58 20.61
C ASP A 214 0.58 -7.14 21.82
N ASN A 215 -0.15 -6.28 22.52
CA ASN A 215 -0.95 -6.67 23.69
C ASN A 215 -2.07 -7.67 23.36
N ASN A 216 -2.43 -7.87 22.09
CA ASN A 216 -3.40 -8.87 21.64
C ASN A 216 -2.75 -10.17 21.17
N GLY A 217 -1.41 -10.25 21.17
CA GLY A 217 -0.65 -11.34 20.60
C GLY A 217 -0.45 -11.21 19.07
N TRP A 218 -0.83 -10.09 18.47
CA TRP A 218 -0.64 -9.90 17.05
C TRP A 218 0.82 -9.56 16.74
N THR A 219 1.42 -10.32 15.84
CA THR A 219 2.72 -10.03 15.26
C THR A 219 2.58 -9.18 13.98
N ALA A 220 3.68 -8.68 13.47
CA ALA A 220 3.73 -8.00 12.18
C ALA A 220 3.06 -8.81 11.05
N LEU A 221 3.21 -10.15 11.07
CA LEU A 221 2.59 -11.04 10.09
C LEU A 221 1.05 -11.03 10.17
N HIS A 222 0.46 -10.92 11.36
CA HIS A 222 -1.00 -10.79 11.54
C HIS A 222 -1.51 -9.47 10.93
N TYR A 223 -0.80 -8.36 11.13
CA TYR A 223 -1.14 -7.08 10.51
C TYR A 223 -1.02 -7.13 8.99
N GLY A 224 0.05 -7.76 8.47
CA GLY A 224 0.22 -7.99 7.05
C GLY A 224 -0.93 -8.81 6.44
N ALA A 225 -1.37 -9.85 7.14
CA ALA A 225 -2.51 -10.67 6.73
C ALA A 225 -3.84 -9.93 6.78
N ASN A 226 -4.07 -9.13 7.83
CA ASN A 226 -5.28 -8.32 7.99
C ASN A 226 -5.44 -7.27 6.89
N ASN A 227 -4.34 -6.66 6.46
CA ASN A 227 -4.34 -5.56 5.49
C ASN A 227 -3.93 -5.99 4.07
N ASN A 228 -3.85 -7.31 3.82
CA ASN A 228 -3.47 -7.91 2.54
C ASN A 228 -2.12 -7.40 2.00
N ASN A 229 -1.15 -7.15 2.88
CA ASN A 229 0.19 -6.65 2.53
C ASN A 229 1.09 -7.80 2.04
N PHE A 230 0.79 -8.33 0.86
CA PHE A 230 1.44 -9.49 0.27
C PHE A 230 2.98 -9.41 0.24
N VAL A 231 3.52 -8.26 -0.18
CA VAL A 231 4.99 -8.06 -0.30
C VAL A 231 5.68 -8.15 1.06
N SER A 232 5.12 -7.50 2.07
CA SER A 232 5.64 -7.54 3.43
C SER A 232 5.53 -8.93 4.04
N VAL A 233 4.42 -9.63 3.79
CA VAL A 233 4.21 -11.01 4.25
C VAL A 233 5.29 -11.94 3.68
N ILE A 234 5.59 -11.87 2.38
CA ILE A 234 6.67 -12.65 1.77
C ILE A 234 8.03 -12.31 2.40
N TYR A 235 8.30 -11.02 2.63
CA TYR A 235 9.53 -10.60 3.29
C TYR A 235 9.66 -11.21 4.69
N LEU A 236 8.61 -11.08 5.52
CA LEU A 236 8.60 -11.61 6.89
C LEU A 236 8.81 -13.13 6.92
N LEU A 237 8.12 -13.88 6.06
CA LEU A 237 8.26 -15.34 5.94
C LEU A 237 9.65 -15.75 5.45
N LYS A 238 10.28 -14.99 4.55
CA LYS A 238 11.66 -15.22 4.12
C LYS A 238 12.68 -14.93 5.22
N ALA A 239 12.40 -13.92 6.03
CA ALA A 239 13.28 -13.57 7.13
C ALA A 239 13.24 -14.61 8.26
N ASP A 240 12.05 -15.13 8.57
CA ASP A 240 11.85 -16.20 9.56
C ASP A 240 10.51 -16.91 9.35
N GLN A 241 10.55 -18.15 8.84
CA GLN A 241 9.33 -18.94 8.61
C GLN A 241 8.59 -19.29 9.90
N SER A 242 9.29 -19.34 11.05
CA SER A 242 8.66 -19.69 12.33
C SER A 242 7.56 -18.69 12.77
N VAL A 243 7.57 -17.47 12.24
CA VAL A 243 6.55 -16.46 12.55
C VAL A 243 5.15 -16.84 12.05
N ALA A 244 5.07 -17.74 11.06
CA ALA A 244 3.79 -18.23 10.56
C ALA A 244 2.98 -18.96 11.64
N TYR A 245 3.66 -19.64 12.58
CA TYR A 245 3.02 -20.41 13.64
C TYR A 245 2.70 -19.61 14.90
N LEU A 246 3.13 -18.34 14.97
CA LEU A 246 2.79 -17.51 16.11
C LEU A 246 1.30 -17.19 16.09
N THR A 247 0.70 -17.25 17.28
CA THR A 247 -0.74 -17.10 17.45
C THR A 247 -1.08 -15.89 18.32
N ASP A 248 -2.24 -15.31 18.05
CA ASP A 248 -2.83 -14.30 18.93
C ASP A 248 -3.45 -14.93 20.22
N LYS A 249 -4.08 -14.11 21.04
CA LYS A 249 -4.76 -14.56 22.29
C LYS A 249 -5.89 -15.58 22.06
N HIS A 250 -6.44 -15.65 20.84
CA HIS A 250 -7.47 -16.60 20.42
C HIS A 250 -6.89 -17.81 19.67
N LYS A 251 -5.59 -18.03 19.77
CA LYS A 251 -4.83 -19.06 19.04
C LYS A 251 -4.96 -18.96 17.51
N ARG A 252 -5.27 -17.78 16.98
CA ARG A 252 -5.34 -17.56 15.53
C ARG A 252 -3.97 -17.24 15.00
N THR A 253 -3.55 -17.91 13.94
CA THR A 253 -2.37 -17.57 13.14
C THR A 253 -2.70 -16.51 12.10
N ALA A 254 -1.69 -15.96 11.44
CA ALA A 254 -1.88 -15.05 10.31
C ALA A 254 -2.75 -15.65 9.19
N LEU A 255 -2.73 -16.99 9.00
CA LEU A 255 -3.60 -17.69 8.05
C LEU A 255 -5.09 -17.54 8.41
N HIS A 256 -5.43 -17.67 9.70
CA HIS A 256 -6.81 -17.48 10.17
C HIS A 256 -7.28 -16.02 9.95
N ILE A 257 -6.39 -15.05 10.19
CA ILE A 257 -6.70 -13.63 9.94
C ILE A 257 -6.86 -13.36 8.43
N ALA A 258 -5.98 -13.93 7.60
CA ALA A 258 -6.10 -13.81 6.14
C ALA A 258 -7.42 -14.42 5.63
N ALA A 259 -7.82 -15.58 6.15
CA ALA A 259 -9.10 -16.22 5.84
C ALA A 259 -10.30 -15.37 6.29
N TYR A 260 -10.22 -14.77 7.49
CA TYR A 260 -11.24 -13.86 8.02
C TYR A 260 -11.45 -12.64 7.10
N LYS A 261 -10.37 -12.08 6.57
CA LYS A 261 -10.38 -10.89 5.70
C LYS A 261 -10.58 -11.19 4.21
N GLY A 262 -10.46 -12.44 3.78
CA GLY A 262 -10.51 -12.80 2.37
C GLY A 262 -9.23 -12.50 1.60
N SER A 263 -8.08 -12.38 2.27
CA SER A 263 -6.79 -12.01 1.71
C SER A 263 -6.14 -13.18 0.97
N VAL A 264 -6.65 -13.54 -0.22
CA VAL A 264 -6.24 -14.72 -0.99
C VAL A 264 -4.75 -14.72 -1.33
N SER A 265 -4.18 -13.58 -1.73
CA SER A 265 -2.76 -13.47 -2.05
C SER A 265 -1.86 -13.80 -0.85
N VAL A 266 -2.28 -13.38 0.36
CA VAL A 266 -1.56 -13.70 1.60
C VAL A 266 -1.74 -15.17 1.97
N ILE A 267 -2.94 -15.74 1.83
CA ILE A 267 -3.18 -17.18 2.03
C ILE A 267 -2.26 -17.98 1.12
N ASN A 268 -2.19 -17.62 -0.15
CA ASN A 268 -1.31 -18.27 -1.12
C ASN A 268 0.15 -18.21 -0.67
N ALA A 269 0.65 -17.01 -0.30
CA ALA A 269 2.02 -16.86 0.18
C ALA A 269 2.33 -17.73 1.41
N LEU A 270 1.41 -17.78 2.39
CA LEU A 270 1.56 -18.59 3.59
C LEU A 270 1.61 -20.08 3.27
N VAL A 271 0.66 -20.57 2.46
CA VAL A 271 0.56 -21.99 2.09
C VAL A 271 1.74 -22.46 1.25
N PHE A 272 2.23 -21.63 0.31
CA PHE A 272 3.41 -21.98 -0.49
C PHE A 272 4.70 -21.99 0.31
N THR A 273 4.84 -21.07 1.28
CA THR A 273 6.08 -20.98 2.07
C THR A 273 6.11 -21.97 3.22
N VAL A 274 4.96 -22.23 3.85
CA VAL A 274 4.81 -23.05 5.06
C VAL A 274 3.54 -23.90 4.91
N PRO A 275 3.57 -25.00 4.13
CA PRO A 275 2.36 -25.77 3.78
C PRO A 275 1.63 -26.39 4.97
N ASP A 276 2.35 -26.78 6.00
CA ASP A 276 1.81 -27.41 7.22
C ASP A 276 1.07 -26.40 8.14
N ILE A 277 1.12 -25.11 7.85
CA ILE A 277 0.30 -24.10 8.55
C ILE A 277 -1.21 -24.36 8.38
N LEU A 278 -1.59 -25.06 7.33
CA LEU A 278 -2.97 -25.47 7.07
C LEU A 278 -3.54 -26.37 8.19
N GLU A 279 -2.68 -27.06 8.97
CA GLU A 279 -3.09 -27.93 10.06
C GLU A 279 -3.45 -27.16 11.36
N THR A 280 -3.17 -25.84 11.37
CA THR A 280 -3.41 -25.02 12.55
C THR A 280 -4.90 -24.75 12.77
N VAL A 281 -5.29 -24.71 14.06
CA VAL A 281 -6.65 -24.39 14.48
C VAL A 281 -6.65 -23.31 15.56
N ASP A 282 -7.73 -22.52 15.59
CA ASP A 282 -7.94 -21.50 16.61
C ASP A 282 -8.40 -22.09 17.97
N GLU A 283 -8.73 -21.23 18.93
CA GLU A 283 -9.24 -21.65 20.25
C GLU A 283 -10.57 -22.41 20.17
N ASN A 284 -11.33 -22.29 19.07
CA ASN A 284 -12.60 -22.99 18.84
C ASN A 284 -12.41 -24.30 18.03
N GLY A 285 -11.17 -24.70 17.74
CA GLY A 285 -10.87 -25.82 16.88
C GLY A 285 -11.13 -25.54 15.40
N GLN A 286 -11.29 -24.26 15.01
CA GLN A 286 -11.60 -23.86 13.65
C GLN A 286 -10.32 -23.69 12.84
N ASN A 287 -10.24 -24.34 11.68
CA ASN A 287 -9.23 -24.06 10.69
C ASN A 287 -9.61 -22.86 9.82
N PHE A 288 -8.73 -22.45 8.91
CA PHE A 288 -8.93 -21.29 8.03
C PHE A 288 -10.20 -21.39 7.16
N LEU A 289 -10.62 -22.61 6.76
CA LEU A 289 -11.86 -22.81 5.96
C LEU A 289 -13.12 -22.58 6.79
N HIS A 290 -13.17 -23.04 8.04
CA HIS A 290 -14.27 -22.74 8.93
C HIS A 290 -14.48 -21.23 9.05
N ILE A 291 -13.37 -20.49 9.23
CA ILE A 291 -13.39 -19.03 9.35
C ILE A 291 -13.83 -18.38 8.03
N ALA A 292 -13.28 -18.81 6.90
CA ALA A 292 -13.64 -18.29 5.59
C ALA A 292 -15.14 -18.45 5.31
N VAL A 293 -15.72 -19.62 5.64
CA VAL A 293 -17.15 -19.87 5.49
C VAL A 293 -17.99 -19.00 6.40
N LYS A 294 -17.63 -18.93 7.71
CA LYS A 294 -18.32 -18.07 8.69
C LYS A 294 -18.36 -16.60 8.27
N GLN A 295 -17.27 -16.13 7.65
CA GLN A 295 -17.17 -14.75 7.16
C GLN A 295 -17.65 -14.58 5.71
N ARG A 296 -18.19 -15.65 5.11
CA ARG A 296 -18.68 -15.66 3.72
C ARG A 296 -17.64 -15.20 2.70
N GLN A 297 -16.37 -15.50 2.93
CA GLN A 297 -15.27 -15.13 2.05
C GLN A 297 -15.21 -16.05 0.83
N LYS A 298 -16.09 -15.78 -0.14
CA LYS A 298 -16.22 -16.58 -1.37
C LYS A 298 -14.92 -16.68 -2.16
N SER A 299 -14.10 -15.62 -2.17
CA SER A 299 -12.78 -15.60 -2.83
C SER A 299 -11.83 -16.66 -2.27
N VAL A 300 -11.81 -16.85 -0.95
CA VAL A 300 -11.00 -17.87 -0.28
C VAL A 300 -11.49 -19.27 -0.64
N LEU A 301 -12.80 -19.48 -0.62
CA LEU A 301 -13.38 -20.78 -0.98
C LEU A 301 -13.15 -21.10 -2.46
N LYS A 302 -13.33 -20.11 -3.34
CA LYS A 302 -13.02 -20.25 -4.77
C LYS A 302 -11.55 -20.64 -4.97
N PHE A 303 -10.61 -19.93 -4.33
CA PHE A 303 -9.19 -20.24 -4.38
C PHE A 303 -8.91 -21.67 -3.91
N PHE A 304 -9.48 -22.07 -2.76
CA PHE A 304 -9.27 -23.40 -2.20
C PHE A 304 -9.81 -24.53 -3.11
N PHE A 305 -11.02 -24.37 -3.63
CA PHE A 305 -11.66 -25.41 -4.45
C PHE A 305 -11.18 -25.43 -5.91
N SER A 306 -10.59 -24.33 -6.43
CA SER A 306 -10.06 -24.27 -7.80
C SER A 306 -8.58 -24.58 -7.92
N SER A 307 -7.80 -24.47 -6.84
CA SER A 307 -6.36 -24.67 -6.86
C SER A 307 -5.99 -26.16 -6.82
N GLU A 308 -5.40 -26.67 -7.90
CA GLU A 308 -4.88 -28.05 -7.94
C GLU A 308 -3.77 -28.30 -6.91
N GLU A 309 -2.98 -27.28 -6.60
CA GLU A 309 -1.86 -27.37 -5.66
C GLU A 309 -2.37 -27.51 -4.22
N VAL A 310 -3.35 -26.69 -3.84
CA VAL A 310 -4.00 -26.75 -2.52
C VAL A 310 -4.80 -28.05 -2.37
N SER A 311 -5.46 -28.53 -3.44
CA SER A 311 -6.23 -29.78 -3.44
C SER A 311 -5.36 -31.02 -3.30
N ARG A 312 -4.09 -30.96 -3.70
CA ARG A 312 -3.10 -32.03 -3.47
C ARG A 312 -2.58 -32.05 -2.03
N LEU A 313 -2.60 -30.92 -1.35
CA LEU A 313 -1.96 -30.77 -0.04
C LEU A 313 -2.73 -31.42 1.09
N ARG A 314 -3.99 -31.78 0.99
CA ARG A 314 -4.80 -32.61 1.92
C ARG A 314 -6.25 -32.13 2.03
N ILE A 315 -7.15 -33.05 1.81
CA ILE A 315 -8.60 -32.88 1.99
C ILE A 315 -9.01 -33.03 3.46
N ASP A 316 -8.10 -33.42 4.31
CA ASP A 316 -8.34 -33.60 5.74
C ASP A 316 -8.93 -32.33 6.40
N PHE A 317 -8.64 -31.14 5.84
CA PHE A 317 -9.18 -29.85 6.33
C PHE A 317 -10.68 -29.70 6.14
N LEU A 318 -11.27 -30.36 5.12
CA LEU A 318 -12.73 -30.37 4.90
C LEU A 318 -13.45 -31.23 5.92
N ASN A 319 -12.77 -32.23 6.45
CA ASN A 319 -13.32 -33.22 7.38
C ASN A 319 -12.99 -32.89 8.84
N GLN A 320 -12.13 -31.88 9.07
CA GLN A 320 -11.77 -31.46 10.41
C GLN A 320 -12.96 -30.83 11.12
N LYS A 321 -13.20 -31.27 12.37
CA LYS A 321 -14.31 -30.80 13.19
C LYS A 321 -13.87 -29.67 14.13
N ASP A 322 -14.69 -28.63 14.24
CA ASP A 322 -14.53 -27.64 15.28
C ASP A 322 -15.05 -28.15 16.65
N LYS A 323 -15.00 -27.33 17.71
CA LYS A 323 -15.49 -27.73 19.04
C LYS A 323 -16.99 -28.02 19.09
N GLU A 324 -17.78 -27.50 18.16
CA GLU A 324 -19.21 -27.79 18.00
C GLU A 324 -19.44 -29.06 17.18
N GLY A 325 -18.39 -29.72 16.69
CA GLY A 325 -18.43 -30.89 15.81
C GLY A 325 -18.67 -30.54 14.34
N ASN A 326 -18.78 -29.25 13.99
CA ASN A 326 -19.01 -28.86 12.61
C ASN A 326 -17.75 -29.04 11.77
N THR A 327 -17.89 -29.63 10.59
CA THR A 327 -16.91 -29.54 9.53
C THR A 327 -17.15 -28.26 8.71
N PRO A 328 -16.20 -27.80 7.87
CA PRO A 328 -16.45 -26.71 6.93
C PRO A 328 -17.72 -26.91 6.08
N LEU A 329 -18.07 -28.16 5.72
CA LEU A 329 -19.28 -28.47 4.95
C LEU A 329 -20.56 -28.19 5.75
N HIS A 330 -20.61 -28.49 7.06
CA HIS A 330 -21.73 -28.11 7.93
C HIS A 330 -21.93 -26.57 7.90
N LEU A 331 -20.83 -25.82 7.99
CA LEU A 331 -20.90 -24.37 7.96
C LEU A 331 -21.30 -23.82 6.58
N ILE A 332 -20.85 -24.44 5.47
CA ILE A 332 -21.29 -24.10 4.12
C ILE A 332 -22.81 -24.26 4.01
N ALA A 333 -23.36 -25.39 4.50
CA ALA A 333 -24.80 -25.63 4.55
C ALA A 333 -25.51 -24.61 5.48
N LYS A 334 -24.96 -24.37 6.66
CA LYS A 334 -25.52 -23.47 7.69
C LYS A 334 -25.58 -22.02 7.22
N PHE A 335 -24.54 -21.51 6.57
CA PHE A 335 -24.44 -20.12 6.11
C PHE A 335 -24.81 -19.92 4.65
N GLU A 336 -25.17 -21.00 3.94
CA GLU A 336 -25.48 -20.99 2.50
C GLU A 336 -24.36 -20.33 1.66
N CYS A 337 -23.11 -20.59 2.04
CA CYS A 337 -21.96 -19.97 1.40
C CYS A 337 -21.56 -20.76 0.15
N TYR A 338 -22.30 -20.53 -0.93
CA TYR A 338 -22.09 -21.21 -2.20
C TYR A 338 -20.98 -20.53 -3.03
N VAL A 339 -20.17 -21.35 -3.72
CA VAL A 339 -19.25 -20.96 -4.79
C VAL A 339 -19.35 -21.96 -5.93
N PRO A 340 -19.30 -21.54 -7.23
CA PRO A 340 -19.48 -22.43 -8.39
C PRO A 340 -18.49 -23.60 -8.42
N GLU A 341 -17.31 -23.44 -7.85
CA GLU A 341 -16.26 -24.46 -7.75
C GLU A 341 -16.63 -25.63 -6.86
N LEU A 342 -17.72 -25.52 -6.08
CA LEU A 342 -18.33 -26.60 -5.32
C LEU A 342 -19.11 -27.59 -6.20
N ASP A 343 -19.35 -27.29 -7.47
CA ASP A 343 -20.27 -27.98 -8.39
C ASP A 343 -19.75 -29.37 -8.86
N GLY A 344 -18.94 -30.05 -8.14
CA GLY A 344 -18.81 -31.48 -8.30
C GLY A 344 -17.90 -32.01 -9.41
N ARG A 345 -17.17 -31.19 -10.13
CA ARG A 345 -16.25 -31.63 -11.19
C ARG A 345 -14.84 -31.95 -10.68
N HIS A 346 -14.57 -31.80 -9.39
CA HIS A 346 -13.25 -31.95 -8.79
C HIS A 346 -13.15 -33.17 -7.87
N ASP A 347 -11.95 -33.76 -7.78
CA ASP A 347 -11.64 -34.96 -6.98
C ASP A 347 -11.94 -34.83 -5.47
N TRP A 348 -12.03 -33.61 -4.93
CA TRP A 348 -12.30 -33.37 -3.51
C TRP A 348 -13.65 -33.89 -3.05
N ILE A 349 -14.68 -33.90 -3.94
CA ILE A 349 -16.03 -34.39 -3.65
C ILE A 349 -15.99 -35.85 -3.18
N TRP A 350 -15.12 -36.65 -3.76
CA TRP A 350 -15.01 -38.05 -3.40
C TRP A 350 -14.31 -38.32 -2.07
N LYS A 351 -13.59 -37.31 -1.55
CA LYS A 351 -12.77 -37.42 -0.35
C LYS A 351 -13.40 -36.70 0.86
N ALA A 352 -14.42 -35.87 0.64
CA ALA A 352 -15.16 -35.21 1.70
C ALA A 352 -16.04 -36.22 2.44
N ASP A 353 -16.05 -36.14 3.77
CA ASP A 353 -16.92 -36.95 4.64
C ASP A 353 -18.32 -36.27 4.73
N TRP A 354 -19.20 -36.72 3.87
CA TRP A 354 -20.58 -36.21 3.76
C TRP A 354 -21.48 -36.66 4.90
N ASP A 355 -21.07 -37.71 5.63
CA ASP A 355 -21.80 -38.31 6.73
C ASP A 355 -21.22 -37.89 8.09
N ALA A 356 -20.23 -37.01 8.09
CA ALA A 356 -19.74 -36.42 9.31
C ALA A 356 -20.91 -35.77 10.07
N VAL A 357 -21.05 -36.08 11.37
CA VAL A 357 -22.10 -35.48 12.21
C VAL A 357 -21.47 -34.47 13.18
N ASP A 358 -22.22 -33.39 13.44
CA ASP A 358 -21.88 -32.41 14.46
C ASP A 358 -22.23 -32.95 15.88
N ASN A 359 -22.05 -32.13 16.93
CA ASN A 359 -22.38 -32.52 18.29
C ASN A 359 -23.88 -32.71 18.56
N THR A 360 -24.74 -32.31 17.62
CA THR A 360 -26.19 -32.53 17.64
C THR A 360 -26.62 -33.74 16.81
N ASN A 361 -25.67 -34.52 16.30
CA ASN A 361 -25.84 -35.64 15.39
C ASN A 361 -26.44 -35.27 14.02
N TRP A 362 -26.27 -34.04 13.57
CA TRP A 362 -26.69 -33.60 12.25
C TRP A 362 -25.56 -33.70 11.24
N THR A 363 -25.87 -34.18 10.03
CA THR A 363 -24.99 -34.12 8.87
C THR A 363 -25.09 -32.76 8.16
N PRO A 364 -24.14 -32.37 7.29
CA PRO A 364 -24.28 -31.17 6.47
C PRO A 364 -25.58 -31.11 5.67
N ALA A 365 -26.08 -32.26 5.21
CA ALA A 365 -27.37 -32.38 4.49
C ALA A 365 -28.57 -32.10 5.41
N ASP A 366 -28.55 -32.61 6.65
CA ASP A 366 -29.59 -32.38 7.64
C ASP A 366 -29.65 -30.88 8.02
N VAL A 367 -28.52 -30.25 8.20
CA VAL A 367 -28.43 -28.80 8.45
C VAL A 367 -29.11 -28.00 7.32
N LEU A 368 -28.91 -28.40 6.08
CA LEU A 368 -29.52 -27.77 4.92
C LEU A 368 -31.03 -27.96 4.88
N GLN A 369 -31.51 -29.19 5.16
CA GLN A 369 -32.96 -29.51 5.19
C GLN A 369 -33.66 -28.83 6.35
N GLY A 370 -33.10 -28.83 7.54
CA GLY A 370 -33.64 -28.17 8.72
C GLY A 370 -33.90 -26.68 8.50
N LYS A 371 -33.07 -26.03 7.68
CA LYS A 371 -33.30 -24.64 7.25
C LYS A 371 -34.45 -24.47 6.26
N LYS A 372 -34.62 -25.43 5.32
CA LYS A 372 -35.67 -25.33 4.30
C LYS A 372 -37.07 -25.43 4.88
N ASN A 373 -37.27 -26.21 5.93
CA ASN A 373 -38.61 -26.54 6.42
C ASN A 373 -39.10 -25.65 7.56
N GLY A 374 -38.27 -24.81 8.18
CA GLY A 374 -38.69 -23.88 9.26
C GLY A 374 -39.33 -24.53 10.49
N THR A 375 -39.43 -25.85 10.51
CA THR A 375 -40.01 -26.70 11.54
C THR A 375 -38.94 -27.69 12.00
N LEU A 376 -38.80 -27.85 13.30
CA LEU A 376 -38.05 -28.95 13.88
C LEU A 376 -38.49 -30.24 13.23
N ILE A 377 -37.59 -30.92 12.52
CA ILE A 377 -37.86 -32.22 11.89
C ILE A 377 -38.09 -33.21 13.04
N ASP A 378 -39.21 -33.98 12.95
CA ASP A 378 -39.45 -35.07 13.90
C ASP A 378 -38.27 -36.03 13.91
N GLU A 379 -37.78 -36.36 15.11
CA GLU A 379 -36.60 -37.23 15.33
C GLU A 379 -36.73 -38.60 14.60
N GLU A 380 -37.94 -39.08 14.36
CA GLU A 380 -38.19 -40.34 13.63
C GLU A 380 -37.87 -40.26 12.13
N ALA A 381 -38.05 -39.10 11.50
CA ALA A 381 -37.72 -38.91 10.08
C ALA A 381 -36.20 -38.79 9.87
N LEU A 382 -35.49 -38.32 10.88
CA LEU A 382 -34.02 -38.11 10.86
C LEU A 382 -33.27 -39.47 10.89
N ILE A 383 -33.79 -40.47 11.66
CA ILE A 383 -33.19 -41.79 11.81
C ILE A 383 -33.21 -42.58 10.50
N GLY A 384 -34.22 -42.36 9.64
CA GLY A 384 -34.30 -43.02 8.32
C GLY A 384 -33.38 -42.43 7.26
N ALA A 385 -33.05 -41.12 7.35
CA ALA A 385 -32.21 -40.42 6.36
C ALA A 385 -30.72 -40.59 6.58
N THR A 386 -30.28 -40.90 7.81
CA THR A 386 -28.86 -41.05 8.17
C THR A 386 -28.20 -42.37 7.68
N LEU A 387 -28.98 -43.26 7.06
CA LEU A 387 -28.47 -44.59 6.65
C LEU A 387 -27.96 -44.67 5.20
N ASP A 388 -28.12 -43.63 4.37
CA ASP A 388 -27.66 -43.70 2.97
C ASP A 388 -26.63 -42.57 2.64
N LYS A 389 -25.36 -42.94 2.65
CA LYS A 389 -24.23 -42.07 2.23
C LYS A 389 -24.43 -41.43 0.86
N THR A 390 -25.10 -42.13 -0.05
CA THR A 390 -25.36 -41.69 -1.39
C THR A 390 -26.44 -40.56 -1.40
N TYR A 391 -27.40 -40.62 -0.46
CA TYR A 391 -28.46 -39.64 -0.35
C TYR A 391 -27.98 -38.30 0.21
N ASN A 392 -27.19 -38.31 1.28
CA ASN A 392 -26.62 -37.08 1.87
C ASN A 392 -25.77 -36.33 0.87
N ARG A 393 -24.93 -37.06 0.14
CA ARG A 393 -24.14 -36.51 -0.94
C ARG A 393 -25.00 -35.97 -2.08
N TYR A 394 -26.03 -36.70 -2.48
CA TYR A 394 -26.95 -36.29 -3.54
C TYR A 394 -27.67 -35.00 -3.19
N LEU A 395 -28.22 -34.87 -2.00
CA LEU A 395 -28.95 -33.67 -1.55
C LEU A 395 -28.06 -32.42 -1.55
N LEU A 396 -26.85 -32.51 -1.02
CA LEU A 396 -25.96 -31.36 -0.99
C LEU A 396 -25.42 -31.02 -2.39
N THR A 397 -25.14 -32.03 -3.22
CA THR A 397 -24.71 -31.79 -4.61
C THR A 397 -25.85 -31.27 -5.47
N GLU A 398 -27.10 -31.67 -5.22
CA GLU A 398 -28.28 -31.14 -5.92
C GLU A 398 -28.55 -29.69 -5.50
N TRP A 399 -28.44 -29.36 -4.21
CA TRP A 399 -28.48 -27.98 -3.72
C TRP A 399 -27.40 -27.12 -4.35
N ILE A 400 -26.16 -27.63 -4.42
CA ILE A 400 -25.03 -26.94 -5.08
C ILE A 400 -25.35 -26.67 -6.56
N LYS A 401 -25.93 -27.66 -7.27
CA LYS A 401 -26.34 -27.52 -8.67
C LYS A 401 -27.49 -26.53 -8.85
N ASP A 402 -28.50 -26.59 -7.97
CA ASP A 402 -29.66 -25.70 -8.00
C ASP A 402 -29.23 -24.23 -7.81
N LYS A 403 -28.30 -24.00 -6.88
CA LYS A 403 -27.66 -22.67 -6.68
C LYS A 403 -26.78 -22.25 -7.85
N ALA A 404 -26.12 -23.20 -8.54
CA ALA A 404 -25.32 -22.92 -9.74
C ALA A 404 -26.19 -22.50 -10.93
N MET A 405 -27.42 -23.03 -11.04
CA MET A 405 -28.33 -22.75 -12.14
C MET A 405 -29.30 -21.59 -11.86
N GLY A 406 -29.49 -21.19 -10.61
CA GLY A 406 -30.57 -20.30 -10.18
C GLY A 406 -30.20 -18.96 -9.57
N GLY A 407 -28.96 -18.52 -9.58
CA GLY A 407 -28.64 -17.34 -8.79
C GLY A 407 -27.51 -16.47 -9.25
N GLU A 408 -27.84 -15.43 -9.98
CA GLU A 408 -27.19 -14.14 -9.82
C GLU A 408 -27.75 -13.48 -8.54
N ASP A 409 -27.23 -13.81 -7.36
CA ASP A 409 -27.45 -13.01 -6.15
C ASP A 409 -26.28 -12.05 -5.95
N GLU A 410 -26.56 -10.80 -6.32
CA GLU A 410 -25.78 -9.62 -6.00
C GLU A 410 -25.67 -9.45 -4.48
N SER A 411 -24.54 -9.81 -3.87
CA SER A 411 -23.99 -9.07 -2.72
C SER A 411 -22.64 -9.67 -2.26
N GLY A 412 -21.56 -8.91 -2.46
CA GLY A 412 -20.41 -8.99 -1.53
C GLY A 412 -19.05 -9.41 -2.07
N ASP A 413 -18.78 -9.41 -3.39
CA ASP A 413 -17.37 -9.33 -3.85
C ASP A 413 -17.23 -8.64 -5.22
N VAL A 414 -18.10 -7.67 -5.46
CA VAL A 414 -18.14 -6.88 -6.70
C VAL A 414 -16.94 -5.91 -6.79
N GLY A 415 -16.20 -5.67 -5.69
CA GLY A 415 -15.14 -4.67 -5.67
C GLY A 415 -13.88 -5.08 -6.45
N SER A 416 -13.32 -6.24 -6.21
CA SER A 416 -12.01 -6.61 -6.80
C SER A 416 -12.15 -7.22 -8.20
N GLU A 417 -13.14 -8.06 -8.43
CA GLU A 417 -13.41 -8.64 -9.75
C GLU A 417 -13.96 -7.59 -10.72
N LYS A 418 -14.84 -6.71 -10.25
CA LYS A 418 -15.33 -5.55 -11.00
C LYS A 418 -14.22 -4.54 -11.26
N PHE A 419 -13.37 -4.26 -10.28
CA PHE A 419 -12.22 -3.38 -10.43
C PHE A 419 -11.22 -3.94 -11.45
N ASN A 420 -10.86 -5.23 -11.37
CA ASN A 420 -10.00 -5.87 -12.35
C ASN A 420 -10.63 -5.90 -13.74
N LYS A 421 -11.92 -6.18 -13.86
CA LYS A 421 -12.64 -6.20 -15.12
C LYS A 421 -12.81 -4.80 -15.71
N GLU A 422 -13.07 -3.78 -14.89
CA GLU A 422 -13.12 -2.38 -15.30
C GLU A 422 -11.72 -1.87 -15.71
N MET A 423 -10.66 -2.25 -14.99
CA MET A 423 -9.29 -1.92 -15.34
C MET A 423 -8.88 -2.56 -16.67
N VAL A 424 -9.15 -3.86 -16.87
CA VAL A 424 -8.91 -4.56 -18.14
C VAL A 424 -9.67 -3.90 -19.27
N ASN A 425 -10.96 -3.58 -19.08
CA ASN A 425 -11.79 -2.91 -20.09
C ASN A 425 -11.23 -1.52 -20.42
N THR A 426 -10.79 -0.75 -19.45
CA THR A 426 -10.21 0.58 -19.67
C THR A 426 -8.92 0.48 -20.49
N HIS A 427 -8.02 -0.42 -20.14
CA HIS A 427 -6.78 -0.64 -20.87
C HIS A 427 -7.02 -1.19 -22.28
N MET A 428 -8.02 -2.04 -22.47
CA MET A 428 -8.42 -2.57 -23.76
C MET A 428 -8.98 -1.46 -24.67
N ILE A 429 -9.78 -0.54 -24.14
CA ILE A 429 -10.27 0.64 -24.86
C ILE A 429 -9.12 1.52 -25.30
N VAL A 430 -8.15 1.78 -24.43
CA VAL A 430 -6.95 2.58 -24.75
C VAL A 430 -6.16 1.91 -25.87
N ALA A 431 -5.91 0.61 -25.78
CA ALA A 431 -5.19 -0.14 -26.84
C ALA A 431 -5.96 -0.09 -28.16
N ALA A 432 -7.28 -0.24 -28.16
CA ALA A 432 -8.11 -0.15 -29.35
C ALA A 432 -8.07 1.24 -29.99
N LEU A 433 -8.11 2.30 -29.19
CA LEU A 433 -7.99 3.69 -29.65
C LEU A 433 -6.62 3.93 -30.31
N ILE A 434 -5.53 3.48 -29.69
CA ILE A 434 -4.19 3.61 -30.26
C ILE A 434 -4.09 2.85 -31.58
N THR A 435 -4.61 1.62 -31.63
CA THR A 435 -4.66 0.81 -32.87
C THR A 435 -5.38 1.56 -34.00
N THR A 436 -6.53 2.16 -33.68
CA THR A 436 -7.33 2.91 -34.67
C THR A 436 -6.58 4.16 -35.15
N ILE A 437 -5.96 4.91 -34.25
CA ILE A 437 -5.21 6.13 -34.57
C ILE A 437 -3.98 5.78 -35.44
N ALA A 438 -3.18 4.78 -35.05
CA ALA A 438 -2.01 4.36 -35.77
C ALA A 438 -2.38 3.83 -37.17
N LEU A 439 -3.41 3.00 -37.27
CA LEU A 439 -3.90 2.52 -38.58
C LEU A 439 -4.34 3.68 -39.48
N THR A 440 -5.07 4.64 -38.94
CA THR A 440 -5.54 5.83 -39.68
C THR A 440 -4.36 6.71 -40.09
N ALA A 441 -3.38 6.92 -39.23
CA ALA A 441 -2.18 7.71 -39.49
C ALA A 441 -1.32 7.07 -40.62
N GLY A 442 -1.21 5.73 -40.64
CA GLY A 442 -0.52 4.98 -41.68
C GLY A 442 -1.17 5.14 -43.05
N PHE A 443 -2.51 5.26 -43.14
CA PHE A 443 -3.22 5.51 -44.40
C PHE A 443 -3.28 6.99 -44.78
N ALA A 444 -3.40 7.89 -43.83
CA ALA A 444 -3.47 9.33 -44.02
C ALA A 444 -2.10 10.00 -44.01
N MET A 445 -1.10 9.40 -44.64
CA MET A 445 0.31 9.80 -44.62
C MET A 445 0.55 11.32 -44.58
N PRO A 446 1.39 11.80 -43.63
CA PRO A 446 1.71 13.23 -43.54
C PRO A 446 2.35 13.74 -44.80
N GLY A 447 1.87 14.87 -45.33
CA GLY A 447 2.40 15.53 -46.52
C GLY A 447 1.77 15.11 -47.84
N GLY A 448 0.91 14.08 -47.85
CA GLY A 448 0.20 13.62 -49.07
C GLY A 448 1.05 12.83 -50.06
N PHE A 449 0.47 12.51 -51.23
CA PHE A 449 1.04 11.68 -52.27
C PHE A 449 1.36 12.50 -53.54
N ASP A 450 2.36 12.07 -54.32
CA ASP A 450 2.68 12.67 -55.61
C ASP A 450 1.59 12.32 -56.64
N GLY A 451 0.84 13.33 -57.06
CA GLY A 451 -0.21 13.22 -58.06
C GLY A 451 0.28 13.41 -59.51
N ASN A 452 1.57 13.73 -59.73
CA ASN A 452 2.11 13.97 -61.06
C ASN A 452 2.31 12.66 -61.81
N GLN A 453 2.06 12.67 -63.13
CA GLN A 453 2.35 11.52 -63.98
C GLN A 453 3.88 11.32 -64.10
N GLY A 454 4.40 10.23 -63.53
CA GLY A 454 5.83 9.91 -63.55
C GLY A 454 6.12 8.62 -62.76
N PRO A 455 7.40 8.18 -62.74
CA PRO A 455 7.79 6.94 -62.07
C PRO A 455 7.54 6.93 -60.55
N ASN A 456 7.29 8.10 -59.96
CA ASN A 456 7.00 8.25 -58.50
C ASN A 456 5.52 8.54 -58.20
N GLN A 457 4.63 8.43 -59.20
CA GLN A 457 3.19 8.65 -59.02
C GLN A 457 2.63 7.75 -57.94
N GLY A 458 1.94 8.34 -56.96
CA GLY A 458 1.36 7.64 -55.81
C GLY A 458 2.33 7.36 -54.66
N SER A 459 3.60 7.81 -54.73
CA SER A 459 4.52 7.72 -53.62
C SER A 459 4.35 8.90 -52.63
N PRO A 460 4.64 8.74 -51.34
CA PRO A 460 4.56 9.84 -50.37
C PRO A 460 5.56 10.94 -50.70
N LEU A 461 5.12 12.20 -50.74
CA LEU A 461 5.98 13.36 -51.05
C LEU A 461 7.17 13.54 -50.09
N LEU A 462 7.05 13.07 -48.86
CA LEU A 462 8.07 13.22 -47.82
C LEU A 462 8.96 11.98 -47.63
N ILE A 463 8.92 10.99 -48.51
CA ILE A 463 9.58 9.68 -48.36
C ILE A 463 11.10 9.76 -48.15
N HIS A 464 11.75 10.82 -48.65
CA HIS A 464 13.20 11.04 -48.53
C HIS A 464 13.59 11.72 -47.22
N LYS A 465 12.63 12.32 -46.46
CA LYS A 465 12.91 12.98 -45.18
C LYS A 465 13.10 11.95 -44.07
N THR A 466 14.17 12.11 -43.27
CA THR A 466 14.44 11.25 -42.12
C THR A 466 13.28 11.25 -41.11
N ALA A 467 12.71 12.42 -40.85
CA ALA A 467 11.56 12.56 -39.95
C ALA A 467 10.34 11.75 -40.41
N PHE A 468 10.08 11.69 -41.73
CA PHE A 468 9.02 10.86 -42.31
C PHE A 468 9.29 9.36 -42.11
N LYS A 469 10.53 8.93 -42.35
CA LYS A 469 10.93 7.52 -42.13
C LYS A 469 10.78 7.14 -40.64
N THR A 470 11.18 8.03 -39.72
CA THR A 470 10.99 7.84 -38.27
C THR A 470 9.51 7.73 -37.91
N PHE A 471 8.66 8.61 -38.50
CA PHE A 471 7.21 8.54 -38.32
C PHE A 471 6.66 7.16 -38.71
N MET A 472 7.00 6.67 -39.92
CA MET A 472 6.51 5.38 -40.42
C MET A 472 6.90 4.20 -39.50
N VAL A 473 8.15 4.20 -39.02
CA VAL A 473 8.65 3.13 -38.16
C VAL A 473 7.95 3.19 -36.77
N THR A 474 7.87 4.37 -36.19
CA THR A 474 7.26 4.53 -34.84
C THR A 474 5.75 4.29 -34.85
N ASP A 475 5.06 4.67 -35.94
CA ASP A 475 3.63 4.40 -36.12
C ASP A 475 3.35 2.90 -36.29
N ALA A 476 4.16 2.20 -37.10
CA ALA A 476 4.10 0.75 -37.25
C ALA A 476 4.37 0.03 -35.90
N MET A 477 5.33 0.50 -35.11
CA MET A 477 5.58 -0.03 -33.76
C MET A 477 4.39 0.20 -32.85
N ALA A 478 3.78 1.39 -32.86
CA ALA A 478 2.59 1.69 -32.06
C ALA A 478 1.44 0.72 -32.41
N LEU A 479 1.22 0.48 -33.69
CA LEU A 479 0.22 -0.45 -34.22
C LEU A 479 0.48 -1.89 -33.73
N LEU A 480 1.71 -2.39 -33.92
CA LEU A 480 2.06 -3.76 -33.54
C LEU A 480 1.92 -4.01 -32.03
N PHE A 481 2.43 -3.10 -31.19
CA PHE A 481 2.35 -3.25 -29.74
C PHE A 481 0.91 -3.11 -29.22
N SER A 482 0.09 -2.22 -29.81
CA SER A 482 -1.31 -2.07 -29.41
C SER A 482 -2.15 -3.30 -29.80
N LEU A 483 -1.94 -3.87 -30.99
CA LEU A 483 -2.58 -5.12 -31.41
C LEU A 483 -2.17 -6.30 -30.52
N SER A 484 -0.88 -6.39 -30.20
CA SER A 484 -0.37 -7.43 -29.28
C SER A 484 -0.97 -7.29 -27.89
N SER A 485 -1.10 -6.06 -27.39
CA SER A 485 -1.76 -5.77 -26.11
C SER A 485 -3.24 -6.19 -26.14
N LEU A 486 -3.98 -5.82 -27.18
CA LEU A 486 -5.39 -6.25 -27.38
C LEU A 486 -5.54 -7.77 -27.37
N PHE A 487 -4.66 -8.46 -28.10
CA PHE A 487 -4.66 -9.92 -28.16
C PHE A 487 -4.39 -10.54 -26.77
N LEU A 488 -3.45 -9.99 -26.01
CA LEU A 488 -3.17 -10.44 -24.65
C LEU A 488 -4.37 -10.21 -23.71
N TYR A 489 -5.06 -9.06 -23.81
CA TYR A 489 -6.29 -8.82 -23.05
C TYR A 489 -7.40 -9.82 -23.44
N PHE A 490 -7.52 -10.15 -24.71
CA PHE A 490 -8.44 -11.20 -25.16
C PHE A 490 -8.07 -12.56 -24.56
N LEU A 491 -6.76 -12.92 -24.55
CA LEU A 491 -6.31 -14.16 -23.93
C LEU A 491 -6.61 -14.19 -22.42
N THR A 492 -6.51 -13.06 -21.68
CA THR A 492 -6.88 -13.04 -20.25
C THR A 492 -8.33 -13.42 -20.01
N SER A 493 -9.22 -13.20 -20.98
CA SER A 493 -10.63 -13.60 -20.89
C SER A 493 -10.86 -15.09 -21.11
N LEU A 494 -9.90 -15.79 -21.75
CA LEU A 494 -9.99 -17.22 -22.04
C LEU A 494 -9.36 -18.10 -20.96
N TYR A 495 -8.38 -17.57 -20.21
CA TYR A 495 -7.67 -18.32 -19.18
C TYR A 495 -8.30 -18.10 -17.80
N GLN A 496 -8.57 -19.18 -17.09
CA GLN A 496 -9.15 -19.14 -15.74
C GLN A 496 -8.09 -19.21 -14.62
N ARG A 497 -6.80 -19.48 -14.95
CA ARG A 497 -5.72 -19.53 -13.93
C ARG A 497 -5.26 -18.10 -13.58
N ILE A 498 -5.45 -17.70 -12.34
CA ILE A 498 -5.13 -16.34 -11.84
C ILE A 498 -3.68 -15.97 -12.11
N SER A 499 -2.70 -16.85 -11.86
CA SER A 499 -1.27 -16.58 -12.09
C SER A 499 -0.92 -16.34 -13.56
N VAL A 500 -1.58 -17.04 -14.49
CA VAL A 500 -1.42 -16.86 -15.93
C VAL A 500 -2.08 -15.55 -16.36
N VAL A 501 -3.28 -15.26 -15.85
CA VAL A 501 -4.01 -14.01 -16.13
C VAL A 501 -3.21 -12.79 -15.65
N GLU A 502 -2.66 -12.82 -14.45
CA GLU A 502 -1.82 -11.75 -13.91
C GLU A 502 -0.57 -11.53 -14.76
N SER A 503 0.12 -12.60 -15.16
CA SER A 503 1.30 -12.51 -16.01
C SER A 503 0.98 -11.94 -17.38
N LEU A 504 -0.11 -12.39 -18.01
CA LEU A 504 -0.59 -11.88 -19.29
C LEU A 504 -1.00 -10.40 -19.20
N LEU A 505 -1.66 -10.02 -18.10
CA LEU A 505 -2.09 -8.64 -17.86
C LEU A 505 -0.89 -7.69 -17.71
N ILE A 506 0.16 -8.10 -16.99
CA ILE A 506 1.39 -7.32 -16.85
C ILE A 506 2.06 -7.08 -18.20
N VAL A 507 2.17 -8.11 -19.01
CA VAL A 507 2.77 -8.01 -20.37
C VAL A 507 1.90 -7.14 -21.28
N ALA A 508 0.57 -7.28 -21.20
CA ALA A 508 -0.37 -6.48 -21.97
C ALA A 508 -0.28 -4.98 -21.60
N ILE A 509 -0.18 -4.65 -20.31
CA ILE A 509 0.02 -3.28 -19.83
C ILE A 509 1.37 -2.73 -20.33
N ALA A 510 2.44 -3.51 -20.25
CA ALA A 510 3.75 -3.10 -20.74
C ALA A 510 3.73 -2.78 -22.24
N PHE A 511 3.08 -3.62 -23.05
CA PHE A 511 2.91 -3.38 -24.48
C PHE A 511 2.07 -2.14 -24.76
N ASN A 512 1.02 -1.89 -23.97
CA ASN A 512 0.20 -0.69 -24.09
C ASN A 512 1.01 0.59 -23.79
N ILE A 513 1.85 0.58 -22.75
CA ILE A 513 2.75 1.69 -22.42
C ILE A 513 3.74 1.97 -23.55
N VAL A 514 4.38 0.93 -24.11
CA VAL A 514 5.31 1.07 -25.24
C VAL A 514 4.60 1.62 -26.47
N SER A 515 3.37 1.17 -26.72
CA SER A 515 2.54 1.63 -27.84
C SER A 515 2.21 3.13 -27.73
N VAL A 516 1.83 3.61 -26.54
CA VAL A 516 1.59 5.05 -26.27
C VAL A 516 2.86 5.86 -26.54
N ALA A 517 4.01 5.42 -26.03
CA ALA A 517 5.28 6.10 -26.25
C ALA A 517 5.66 6.15 -27.73
N ALA A 518 5.48 5.06 -28.46
CA ALA A 518 5.73 4.99 -29.91
C ALA A 518 4.80 5.92 -30.68
N MET A 519 3.50 6.00 -30.34
CA MET A 519 2.54 6.92 -30.94
C MET A 519 2.93 8.39 -30.71
N MET A 520 3.41 8.74 -29.51
CA MET A 520 3.89 10.10 -29.23
C MET A 520 5.13 10.46 -30.06
N LEU A 521 6.06 9.51 -30.22
CA LEU A 521 7.22 9.70 -31.10
C LEU A 521 6.80 9.84 -32.57
N ALA A 522 5.81 9.07 -33.02
CA ALA A 522 5.23 9.20 -34.34
C ALA A 522 4.62 10.59 -34.57
N PHE A 523 3.89 11.11 -33.58
CA PHE A 523 3.32 12.45 -33.63
C PHE A 523 4.42 13.54 -33.77
N ILE A 524 5.48 13.46 -32.95
CA ILE A 524 6.64 14.39 -33.04
C ILE A 524 7.30 14.32 -34.41
N ALA A 525 7.56 13.13 -34.90
CA ALA A 525 8.22 12.91 -36.17
C ALA A 525 7.36 13.36 -37.38
N GLY A 526 6.06 13.04 -37.35
CA GLY A 526 5.09 13.43 -38.37
C GLY A 526 4.91 14.96 -38.46
N THR A 527 4.72 15.61 -37.34
CA THR A 527 4.61 17.09 -37.24
C THR A 527 5.89 17.78 -37.69
N SER A 528 7.07 17.25 -37.31
CA SER A 528 8.37 17.75 -37.75
C SER A 528 8.58 17.61 -39.25
N ALA A 529 8.11 16.50 -39.84
CA ALA A 529 8.21 16.29 -41.28
C ALA A 529 7.37 17.30 -42.08
N VAL A 530 6.16 17.61 -41.63
CA VAL A 530 5.21 18.52 -42.31
C VAL A 530 5.59 19.97 -42.09
N LEU A 531 5.91 20.36 -40.85
CA LEU A 531 6.17 21.78 -40.48
C LEU A 531 7.61 22.24 -40.76
N SER A 532 8.39 21.49 -41.54
CA SER A 532 9.81 21.76 -41.78
C SER A 532 10.12 23.16 -42.38
N HIS A 533 9.13 23.86 -42.94
CA HIS A 533 9.25 25.23 -43.43
C HIS A 533 8.98 26.32 -42.39
N SER A 534 8.45 25.97 -41.22
CA SER A 534 8.14 26.92 -40.12
C SER A 534 8.95 26.54 -38.89
N SER A 535 10.20 26.98 -38.83
CA SER A 535 11.14 26.60 -37.76
C SER A 535 10.62 26.92 -36.35
N GLY A 536 9.94 28.04 -36.14
CA GLY A 536 9.39 28.44 -34.84
C GLY A 536 8.25 27.52 -34.35
N LEU A 537 7.30 27.21 -35.24
CA LEU A 537 6.14 26.37 -34.89
C LEU A 537 6.57 24.90 -34.65
N THR A 538 7.48 24.38 -35.49
CA THR A 538 8.05 23.06 -35.34
C THR A 538 8.75 22.92 -33.98
N LEU A 539 9.58 23.88 -33.61
CA LEU A 539 10.31 23.89 -32.34
C LEU A 539 9.34 23.91 -31.16
N THR A 540 8.31 24.72 -31.17
CA THR A 540 7.30 24.82 -30.11
C THR A 540 6.55 23.50 -29.92
N VAL A 541 6.07 22.89 -31.01
CA VAL A 541 5.35 21.60 -30.94
C VAL A 541 6.27 20.48 -30.45
N CYS A 542 7.51 20.42 -30.93
CA CYS A 542 8.50 19.43 -30.48
C CYS A 542 8.83 19.59 -28.99
N ILE A 543 8.99 20.81 -28.47
CA ILE A 543 9.27 21.05 -27.06
C ILE A 543 8.09 20.58 -26.19
N ILE A 544 6.86 21.00 -26.51
CA ILE A 544 5.66 20.64 -25.74
C ILE A 544 5.48 19.11 -25.73
N SER A 545 5.57 18.46 -26.89
CA SER A 545 5.40 17.01 -27.01
C SER A 545 6.53 16.23 -26.33
N SER A 546 7.77 16.73 -26.37
CA SER A 546 8.91 16.11 -25.69
C SER A 546 8.79 16.24 -24.16
N LEU A 547 8.33 17.37 -23.63
CA LEU A 547 8.05 17.55 -22.21
C LEU A 547 6.97 16.58 -21.72
N PHE A 548 5.90 16.43 -22.52
CA PHE A 548 4.83 15.48 -22.19
C PHE A 548 5.34 14.03 -22.22
N LEU A 549 6.15 13.66 -23.22
CA LEU A 549 6.78 12.33 -23.32
C LEU A 549 7.69 12.06 -22.10
N LEU A 550 8.51 13.03 -21.68
CA LEU A 550 9.37 12.90 -20.51
C LEU A 550 8.55 12.69 -19.23
N LEU A 551 7.48 13.45 -19.05
CA LEU A 551 6.57 13.33 -17.91
C LEU A 551 5.87 11.95 -17.92
N PHE A 552 5.39 11.51 -19.08
CA PHE A 552 4.81 10.17 -19.25
C PHE A 552 5.82 9.06 -18.91
N CYS A 553 7.04 9.14 -19.46
CA CYS A 553 8.09 8.16 -19.16
C CYS A 553 8.49 8.14 -17.69
N SER A 554 8.52 9.30 -17.02
CA SER A 554 8.84 9.37 -15.58
C SER A 554 7.78 8.68 -14.72
N VAL A 555 6.51 8.91 -15.01
CA VAL A 555 5.38 8.23 -14.33
C VAL A 555 5.42 6.73 -14.58
N CYS A 556 5.61 6.32 -15.85
CA CYS A 556 5.74 4.89 -16.21
C CYS A 556 6.95 4.23 -15.56
N PHE A 557 8.08 4.94 -15.43
CA PHE A 557 9.28 4.42 -14.77
C PHE A 557 9.05 4.14 -13.29
N VAL A 558 8.36 5.04 -12.58
CA VAL A 558 7.97 4.84 -11.17
C VAL A 558 7.05 3.62 -11.03
N TYR A 559 6.07 3.52 -11.94
CA TYR A 559 5.14 2.38 -11.96
C TYR A 559 5.86 1.06 -12.28
N PHE A 560 6.77 1.07 -13.26
CA PHE A 560 7.54 -0.09 -13.68
C PHE A 560 8.55 -0.55 -12.61
N ARG A 561 9.17 0.37 -11.87
CA ARG A 561 10.01 0.03 -10.70
C ARG A 561 9.21 -0.71 -9.63
N LYS A 562 7.99 -0.25 -9.31
CA LYS A 562 7.09 -0.96 -8.40
C LYS A 562 6.76 -2.36 -8.93
N LEU A 563 6.43 -2.47 -10.22
CA LEU A 563 6.07 -3.72 -10.87
C LEU A 563 7.23 -4.73 -10.93
N VAL A 564 8.42 -4.29 -11.36
CA VAL A 564 9.64 -5.13 -11.43
C VAL A 564 10.10 -5.57 -10.04
N TYR A 565 9.91 -4.74 -9.02
CA TYR A 565 10.21 -5.10 -7.65
C TYR A 565 9.28 -6.21 -7.16
N VAL A 566 7.99 -6.12 -7.43
CA VAL A 566 6.98 -7.16 -7.14
C VAL A 566 7.30 -8.45 -7.90
N LEU A 567 7.64 -8.36 -9.19
CA LEU A 567 8.03 -9.51 -10.02
C LEU A 567 9.34 -10.17 -9.58
N LYS A 568 10.36 -9.38 -9.21
CA LYS A 568 11.63 -9.94 -8.69
C LYS A 568 11.45 -10.69 -7.38
N ILE A 569 10.52 -10.23 -6.55
CA ILE A 569 10.17 -10.93 -5.31
C ILE A 569 9.38 -12.20 -5.63
N GLY A 570 8.41 -12.13 -6.56
CA GLY A 570 7.64 -13.29 -7.02
C GLY A 570 8.48 -14.36 -7.73
N LEU A 571 9.35 -13.97 -8.67
CA LEU A 571 10.24 -14.89 -9.41
C LEU A 571 11.40 -15.47 -8.57
N ARG A 572 11.77 -14.85 -7.46
CA ARG A 572 12.72 -15.43 -6.49
C ARG A 572 12.04 -16.33 -5.47
N ALA A 573 10.72 -16.39 -5.49
CA ALA A 573 9.90 -17.26 -4.65
C ALA A 573 9.46 -18.55 -5.38
N LEU A 574 9.65 -18.61 -6.70
CA LEU A 574 9.67 -19.80 -7.54
C LEU A 574 11.09 -20.38 -7.58
#